data_9ff54ced6826fd827939c24cc61cc513
#
_entry.id   9ff54ced6826fd827939c24cc61cc513
#
_cell.length_a   1.000
_cell.length_b   1.000
_cell.length_c   1.000
_cell.angle_alpha   90.00
_cell.angle_beta   90.00
_cell.angle_gamma   90.00
#
_symmetry.space_group_name_H-M   'P 1'
#
loop_
_entity.id
_entity.type
_entity.pdbx_description
1 polymer ?
#
loop_
_entity_poly.entity_id
_entity_poly.type
_entity_poly.pdbx_seq_one_letter_code
_entity_poly.pdbx_strand_id
1 'polypeptide(L)'
;IGIEMGEVRSHNPIVTWNRSAKLTAVLMKQYNIPLRNVVPHYYWTGKNCPAPLLTNGRPGHKWSWFVSRVDYYRRCLETRPAAAL
;
A
#
# COMPACT_ATOMS: atom_id res chain seq x y z
N ILE A 1 -3.90 3.51 -11.34
CA ILE A 1 -4.93 2.95 -10.45
C ILE A 1 -4.84 3.63 -9.10
N GLY A 2 -5.95 4.11 -8.61
CA GLY A 2 -6.03 4.70 -7.27
C GLY A 2 -6.68 3.73 -6.29
N ILE A 3 -6.12 3.66 -5.07
CA ILE A 3 -6.70 2.88 -3.98
C ILE A 3 -7.06 3.83 -2.85
N GLU A 4 -8.31 3.82 -2.44
CA GLU A 4 -8.79 4.58 -1.29
C GLU A 4 -8.81 3.68 -0.06
N MET A 5 -8.20 4.16 1.03
CA MET A 5 -8.23 3.49 2.33
C MET A 5 -9.18 4.24 3.25
N GLY A 6 -10.21 3.55 3.72
CA GLY A 6 -11.13 4.15 4.69
C GLY A 6 -10.44 4.39 6.03
N GLU A 7 -10.76 5.52 6.66
CA GLU A 7 -10.35 5.79 8.03
C GLU A 7 -11.50 5.44 8.97
N VAL A 8 -11.32 4.38 9.78
CA VAL A 8 -12.32 3.95 10.75
C VAL A 8 -11.68 3.94 12.13
N ARG A 9 -12.11 4.86 12.98
CA ARG A 9 -11.52 5.07 14.32
C ARG A 9 -11.61 3.85 15.23
N SER A 10 -12.61 3.00 15.04
CA SER A 10 -12.83 1.82 15.88
C SER A 10 -11.99 0.61 15.48
N HIS A 11 -11.27 0.68 14.35
CA HIS A 11 -10.49 -0.43 13.83
C HIS A 11 -8.99 -0.20 14.01
N ASN A 12 -8.26 -1.30 14.16
CA ASN A 12 -6.80 -1.26 14.14
C ASN A 12 -6.32 -0.84 12.74
N PRO A 13 -5.66 0.32 12.59
CA PRO A 13 -5.25 0.81 11.28
C PRO A 13 -4.25 -0.13 10.57
N ILE A 14 -3.46 -0.89 11.33
CA ILE A 14 -2.51 -1.83 10.76
C ILE A 14 -3.22 -2.91 9.94
N VAL A 15 -4.39 -3.37 10.39
CA VAL A 15 -5.19 -4.34 9.64
C VAL A 15 -5.61 -3.74 8.30
N THR A 16 -6.09 -2.51 8.29
CA THR A 16 -6.49 -1.81 7.07
C THR A 16 -5.31 -1.63 6.14
N TRP A 17 -4.17 -1.20 6.66
CA TRP A 17 -2.97 -0.97 5.86
C TRP A 17 -2.43 -2.26 5.26
N ASN A 18 -2.45 -3.38 6.00
CA ASN A 18 -2.05 -4.68 5.45
C ASN A 18 -3.01 -5.17 4.36
N ARG A 19 -4.30 -4.97 4.53
CA ARG A 19 -5.28 -5.31 3.49
C ARG A 19 -5.05 -4.49 2.22
N SER A 20 -4.78 -3.21 2.38
CA SER A 20 -4.45 -2.33 1.26
C SER A 20 -3.16 -2.75 0.58
N ALA A 21 -2.16 -3.19 1.35
CA ALA A 21 -0.90 -3.68 0.79
C ALA A 21 -1.12 -4.97 -0.02
N LYS A 22 -1.96 -5.88 0.47
CA LYS A 22 -2.33 -7.10 -0.27
C LYS A 22 -3.02 -6.77 -1.58
N LEU A 23 -4.00 -5.87 -1.54
CA LEU A 23 -4.71 -5.44 -2.74
C LEU A 23 -3.74 -4.80 -3.75
N THR A 24 -2.85 -3.96 -3.27
CA THR A 24 -1.83 -3.32 -4.11
C THR A 24 -0.97 -4.38 -4.81
N ALA A 25 -0.52 -5.39 -4.07
CA ALA A 25 0.30 -6.47 -4.63
C ALA A 25 -0.46 -7.26 -5.70
N VAL A 26 -1.73 -7.57 -5.45
CA VAL A 26 -2.58 -8.26 -6.43
C VAL A 26 -2.71 -7.45 -7.72
N LEU A 27 -2.96 -6.14 -7.59
CA LEU A 27 -3.09 -5.25 -8.75
C LEU A 27 -1.78 -5.10 -9.51
N MET A 28 -0.65 -5.06 -8.80
CA MET A 28 0.68 -5.05 -9.44
C MET A 28 0.87 -6.26 -10.33
N LYS A 29 0.52 -7.44 -9.82
CA LYS A 29 0.63 -8.68 -10.59
C LYS A 29 -0.33 -8.68 -11.78
N GLN A 30 -1.58 -8.30 -11.55
CA GLN A 30 -2.63 -8.32 -12.58
C GLN A 30 -2.32 -7.38 -13.74
N TYR A 31 -1.77 -6.19 -13.45
CA TYR A 31 -1.49 -5.15 -14.44
C TYR A 31 -0.01 -4.97 -14.73
N ASN A 32 0.83 -5.86 -14.23
CA ASN A 32 2.28 -5.82 -14.44
C ASN A 32 2.90 -4.47 -14.05
N ILE A 33 2.55 -3.99 -12.86
CA ILE A 33 3.02 -2.71 -12.32
C ILE A 33 4.27 -2.95 -11.47
N PRO A 34 5.41 -2.30 -11.74
CA PRO A 34 6.60 -2.46 -10.92
C PRO A 34 6.46 -1.76 -9.55
N LEU A 35 7.17 -2.26 -8.55
CA LEU A 35 7.11 -1.73 -7.19
C LEU A 35 7.43 -0.23 -7.12
N ARG A 36 8.36 0.25 -7.94
CA ARG A 36 8.74 1.67 -7.97
C ARG A 36 7.59 2.61 -8.36
N ASN A 37 6.53 2.07 -8.96
CA ASN A 37 5.36 2.84 -9.36
C ASN A 37 4.26 2.86 -8.28
N VAL A 38 4.50 2.24 -7.12
CA VAL A 38 3.60 2.34 -5.96
C VAL A 38 3.96 3.60 -5.21
N VAL A 39 3.13 4.61 -5.35
CA VAL A 39 3.39 5.95 -4.81
C VAL A 39 2.17 6.46 -4.04
N PRO A 40 2.36 7.33 -3.04
CA PRO A 40 1.24 7.96 -2.34
C PRO A 40 0.62 9.07 -3.20
N HIS A 41 -0.60 9.46 -2.88
CA HIS A 41 -1.26 10.59 -3.55
C HIS A 41 -0.39 11.86 -3.46
N TYR A 42 0.35 12.03 -2.36
CA TYR A 42 1.34 13.09 -2.19
C TYR A 42 2.24 13.27 -3.42
N TYR A 43 2.65 12.18 -4.06
CA TYR A 43 3.55 12.20 -5.21
C TYR A 43 3.01 13.06 -6.35
N TRP A 44 1.69 13.06 -6.55
CA TRP A 44 1.07 13.76 -7.67
C TRP A 44 0.71 15.20 -7.35
N THR A 45 0.31 15.50 -6.12
CA THR A 45 -0.31 16.79 -5.78
C THR A 45 0.34 17.48 -4.59
N GLY A 46 1.23 16.82 -3.85
CA GLY A 46 1.77 17.35 -2.60
C GLY A 46 0.78 17.26 -1.42
N LYS A 47 -0.43 16.74 -1.65
CA LYS A 47 -1.43 16.58 -0.60
C LYS A 47 -0.95 15.58 0.46
N ASN A 48 -1.22 15.87 1.75
CA ASN A 48 -0.92 14.95 2.85
C ASN A 48 -1.85 13.74 2.80
N CYS A 49 -1.63 12.85 1.85
CA CYS A 49 -2.46 11.68 1.61
C CYS A 49 -1.59 10.51 1.10
N PRO A 50 -1.65 9.34 1.73
CA PRO A 50 -2.46 9.01 2.92
C PRO A 50 -1.80 9.51 4.20
N ALA A 51 -2.44 10.40 4.92
CA ALA A 51 -1.88 11.06 6.10
C ALA A 51 -1.32 10.09 7.15
N PRO A 52 -2.01 8.98 7.49
CA PRO A 52 -1.47 8.03 8.49
C PRO A 52 -0.18 7.33 8.07
N LEU A 53 0.13 7.28 6.78
CA LEU A 53 1.32 6.63 6.24
C LEU A 53 2.40 7.62 5.80
N LEU A 54 2.16 8.90 5.99
CA LEU A 54 3.17 9.93 5.74
C LEU A 54 3.74 10.45 7.06
N THR A 55 4.95 10.98 7.01
CA THR A 55 5.64 11.56 8.17
C THR A 55 5.80 13.05 7.90
N ASN A 56 5.15 13.87 8.73
CA ASN A 56 5.14 15.32 8.55
C ASN A 56 4.69 15.72 7.12
N GLY A 57 3.69 15.01 6.60
CA GLY A 57 3.13 15.28 5.27
C GLY A 57 3.96 14.80 4.11
N ARG A 58 5.00 14.03 4.34
CA ARG A 58 5.91 13.52 3.30
C ARG A 58 6.19 12.04 3.47
N PRO A 59 6.56 11.33 2.38
CA PRO A 59 6.99 9.94 2.50
C PRO A 59 8.22 9.83 3.41
N GLY A 60 8.15 8.92 4.37
CA GLY A 60 9.22 8.64 5.31
C GLY A 60 9.17 7.17 5.71
N HIS A 61 9.53 6.86 6.96
CA HIS A 61 9.61 5.47 7.42
C HIS A 61 8.26 4.73 7.41
N LYS A 62 7.16 5.44 7.66
CA LYS A 62 5.82 4.83 7.62
C LYS A 62 5.45 4.40 6.20
N TRP A 63 5.73 5.24 5.21
CA TRP A 63 5.51 4.91 3.82
C TRP A 63 6.42 3.77 3.38
N SER A 64 7.70 3.80 3.78
CA SER A 64 8.64 2.71 3.49
C SER A 64 8.18 1.39 4.09
N TRP A 65 7.60 1.42 5.30
CA TRP A 65 7.00 0.23 5.89
C TRP A 65 5.86 -0.31 5.02
N PHE A 66 4.97 0.57 4.57
CA PHE A 66 3.86 0.17 3.70
C PHE A 66 4.37 -0.49 2.42
N VAL A 67 5.34 0.13 1.75
CA VAL A 67 5.95 -0.43 0.53
C VAL A 67 6.60 -1.78 0.80
N SER A 68 7.23 -1.96 1.95
CA SER A 68 7.83 -3.25 2.32
C SER A 68 6.77 -4.34 2.51
N ARG A 69 5.58 -3.98 3.02
CA ARG A 69 4.46 -4.92 3.11
C ARG A 69 3.90 -5.28 1.74
N VAL A 70 3.79 -4.30 0.85
CA VAL A 70 3.40 -4.55 -0.55
C VAL A 70 4.39 -5.52 -1.19
N ASP A 71 5.67 -5.29 -1.03
CA ASP A 71 6.72 -6.16 -1.60
C ASP A 71 6.66 -7.58 -1.02
N TYR A 72 6.41 -7.69 0.29
CA TYR A 72 6.23 -8.99 0.93
C TYR A 72 5.08 -9.78 0.28
N TYR A 73 3.91 -9.16 0.13
CA TYR A 73 2.77 -9.83 -0.47
C TYR A 73 2.98 -10.09 -1.96
N ARG A 74 3.67 -9.22 -2.67
CA ARG A 74 4.03 -9.42 -4.08
C ARG A 74 4.86 -10.70 -4.23
N ARG A 75 5.84 -10.88 -3.35
CA ARG A 75 6.68 -12.10 -3.36
C ARG A 75 5.88 -13.34 -2.98
N CYS A 76 4.92 -13.22 -2.08
CA CYS A 76 4.02 -14.34 -1.76
C CYS A 76 3.22 -14.79 -2.97
N LEU A 77 2.80 -13.85 -3.82
CA LEU A 77 2.03 -14.17 -5.03
C LEU A 77 2.83 -14.91 -6.09
N GLU A 78 4.15 -14.83 -6.06
CA GLU A 78 5.01 -15.61 -6.97
C GLU A 78 5.00 -17.10 -6.65
N THR A 79 4.71 -17.46 -5.41
CA THR A 79 4.73 -18.84 -4.91
C THR A 79 3.35 -19.36 -4.54
N ARG A 80 2.34 -18.49 -4.45
CA ARG A 80 0.98 -18.82 -4.03
C ARG A 80 -0.05 -18.09 -4.89
N PRO A 81 -1.24 -18.69 -5.11
CA PRO A 81 -2.34 -17.99 -5.74
C PRO A 81 -2.82 -16.85 -4.84
N ALA A 82 -3.41 -15.80 -5.46
CA ALA A 82 -3.92 -14.63 -4.73
C ALA A 82 -4.92 -15.00 -3.63
N ALA A 83 -5.74 -16.01 -3.85
CA ALA A 83 -6.73 -16.47 -2.87
C ALA A 83 -6.11 -17.02 -1.58
N ALA A 84 -4.82 -17.35 -1.58
CA ALA A 84 -4.12 -17.86 -0.41
C ALA A 84 -3.56 -16.75 0.50
N LEU A 85 -3.66 -15.51 0.09
CA LEU A 85 -3.26 -14.38 0.92
C LEU A 85 -4.37 -14.05 1.92
#